data_1dcc0191fb05548d1db206516dde7cd3
#
_entry.id   1dcc0191fb05548d1db206516dde7cd3
#
_cell.length_a   1.000
_cell.length_b   1.000
_cell.length_c   1.000
_cell.angle_alpha   90.00
_cell.angle_beta   90.00
_cell.angle_gamma   90.00
#
_symmetry.space_group_name_H-M   'P 1'
#
loop_
_entity.id
_entity.type
_entity.pdbx_description
1 polymer ?
#
loop_
_entity_poly.entity_id
_entity_poly.type
_entity_poly.pdbx_seq_one_letter_code
_entity_poly.pdbx_strand_id
1 'polypeptide(L)'
;MTPLTTPLPETALASVVDLARDRAPSLQVADLADAAGYSPFHFSRLFSAQLGIGPGQYLIALRVGRAKELLLADDAAVIDVACEVGFDSLSSFGRRFRSTVGVTPGQLRRLAQTVADAPPRPFTMLRPHPLGERAVRAVLELPEGTDRRGDPSIWVGWYPQPAPIGLPSSGVLVSGVDHVDLPLCAGAPFLLAFAVPPHADPLDLLAPRVPMVAAHPAPLIGPGEVTLRFGTSAAGGSVPMLSALPALRPA
;
A
#
# COMPACT_ATOMS: atom_id res chain seq x y z
N MET A 1 17.27 -12.16 -27.39
CA MET A 1 15.90 -12.68 -27.29
C MET A 1 15.71 -13.17 -25.86
N THR A 2 15.04 -12.37 -25.04
CA THR A 2 14.65 -12.79 -23.68
C THR A 2 13.54 -13.82 -23.85
N PRO A 3 13.60 -15.01 -23.26
CA PRO A 3 12.53 -15.99 -23.36
C PRO A 3 11.25 -15.36 -22.79
N LEU A 4 10.19 -15.36 -23.59
CA LEU A 4 8.84 -15.00 -23.14
C LEU A 4 8.44 -15.97 -22.04
N THR A 5 8.66 -15.58 -20.79
CA THR A 5 8.22 -16.38 -19.65
C THR A 5 6.71 -16.26 -19.59
N THR A 6 5.99 -17.33 -19.88
CA THR A 6 4.53 -17.38 -19.77
C THR A 6 4.12 -16.95 -18.37
N PRO A 7 3.25 -15.95 -18.19
CA PRO A 7 2.80 -15.51 -16.88
C PRO A 7 2.04 -16.63 -16.15
N LEU A 8 1.86 -16.49 -14.84
CA LEU A 8 0.92 -17.36 -14.11
C LEU A 8 -0.48 -17.19 -14.72
N PRO A 9 -1.24 -18.28 -14.92
CA PRO A 9 -2.64 -18.18 -15.29
C PRO A 9 -3.41 -17.31 -14.29
N GLU A 10 -4.34 -16.48 -14.77
CA GLU A 10 -5.12 -15.59 -13.89
C GLU A 10 -5.82 -16.33 -12.75
N THR A 11 -6.37 -17.51 -13.04
CA THR A 11 -7.01 -18.37 -12.03
C THR A 11 -6.03 -18.86 -10.96
N ALA A 12 -4.80 -19.23 -11.35
CA ALA A 12 -3.76 -19.66 -10.41
C ALA A 12 -3.28 -18.46 -9.57
N LEU A 13 -3.08 -17.31 -10.17
CA LEU A 13 -2.71 -16.10 -9.44
C LEU A 13 -3.81 -15.68 -8.44
N ALA A 14 -5.06 -15.68 -8.86
CA ALA A 14 -6.20 -15.37 -7.98
C ALA A 14 -6.26 -16.34 -6.79
N SER A 15 -6.19 -17.65 -7.05
CA SER A 15 -6.22 -18.67 -5.99
C SER A 15 -5.07 -18.52 -4.99
N VAL A 16 -3.87 -18.21 -5.47
CA VAL A 16 -2.71 -17.97 -4.59
C VAL A 16 -2.86 -16.70 -3.78
N VAL A 17 -3.40 -15.64 -4.37
CA VAL A 17 -3.66 -14.36 -3.69
C VAL A 17 -4.72 -14.56 -2.60
N ASP A 18 -5.80 -15.27 -2.88
CA ASP A 18 -6.85 -15.57 -1.91
C ASP A 18 -6.32 -16.44 -0.76
N LEU A 19 -5.57 -17.50 -1.08
CA LEU A 19 -4.90 -18.34 -0.09
C LEU A 19 -3.96 -17.51 0.81
N ALA A 20 -3.17 -16.62 0.21
CA ALA A 20 -2.27 -15.75 0.94
C ALA A 20 -3.03 -14.80 1.88
N ARG A 21 -4.14 -14.21 1.43
CA ARG A 21 -4.98 -13.31 2.24
C ARG A 21 -5.58 -14.03 3.44
N ASP A 22 -6.09 -15.22 3.23
CA ASP A 22 -6.78 -16.00 4.27
C ASP A 22 -5.81 -16.55 5.33
N ARG A 23 -4.60 -16.93 4.92
CA ARG A 23 -3.69 -17.71 5.75
C ARG A 23 -2.27 -17.16 5.87
N ALA A 24 -2.04 -15.90 5.56
CA ALA A 24 -0.71 -15.26 5.63
C ALA A 24 0.10 -15.59 6.90
N PRO A 25 -0.48 -15.64 8.13
CA PRO A 25 0.29 -15.93 9.33
C PRO A 25 1.05 -17.27 9.31
N SER A 26 0.48 -18.28 8.70
CA SER A 26 1.04 -19.66 8.69
C SER A 26 1.77 -20.05 7.40
N LEU A 27 1.67 -19.26 6.32
CA LEU A 27 2.18 -19.62 5.01
C LEU A 27 3.63 -19.18 4.79
N GLN A 28 4.35 -20.00 4.03
CA GLN A 28 5.64 -19.66 3.45
C GLN A 28 5.53 -19.57 1.92
N VAL A 29 6.58 -19.05 1.28
CA VAL A 29 6.62 -18.94 -0.19
C VAL A 29 6.52 -20.31 -0.87
N ALA A 30 7.04 -21.36 -0.24
CA ALA A 30 6.95 -22.72 -0.74
C ALA A 30 5.50 -23.19 -0.84
N ASP A 31 4.68 -22.89 0.18
CA ASP A 31 3.26 -23.28 0.19
C ASP A 31 2.47 -22.61 -0.95
N LEU A 32 2.78 -21.35 -1.24
CA LEU A 32 2.17 -20.63 -2.37
C LEU A 32 2.62 -21.21 -3.72
N ALA A 33 3.88 -21.58 -3.82
CA ALA A 33 4.44 -22.17 -5.04
C ALA A 33 3.81 -23.56 -5.30
N ASP A 34 3.67 -24.38 -4.26
CA ASP A 34 3.03 -25.69 -4.33
C ASP A 34 1.56 -25.58 -4.73
N ALA A 35 0.81 -24.61 -4.14
CA ALA A 35 -0.57 -24.35 -4.50
C ALA A 35 -0.73 -23.92 -5.98
N ALA A 36 0.28 -23.23 -6.52
CA ALA A 36 0.30 -22.82 -7.93
C ALA A 36 0.82 -23.92 -8.88
N GLY A 37 1.39 -25.03 -8.35
CA GLY A 37 1.98 -26.10 -9.15
C GLY A 37 3.34 -25.78 -9.74
N TYR A 38 4.13 -24.91 -9.09
CA TYR A 38 5.44 -24.47 -9.55
C TYR A 38 6.54 -24.71 -8.50
N SER A 39 7.79 -24.79 -8.95
CA SER A 39 8.91 -24.72 -8.00
C SER A 39 8.99 -23.31 -7.37
N PRO A 40 9.46 -23.15 -6.12
CA PRO A 40 9.53 -21.88 -5.42
C PRO A 40 10.29 -20.79 -6.19
N PHE A 41 11.36 -21.15 -6.88
CA PHE A 41 12.13 -20.21 -7.70
C PHE A 41 11.36 -19.71 -8.91
N HIS A 42 10.72 -20.63 -9.66
CA HIS A 42 9.95 -20.27 -10.85
C HIS A 42 8.72 -19.46 -10.47
N PHE A 43 7.98 -19.91 -9.45
CA PHE A 43 6.84 -19.17 -8.88
C PHE A 43 7.22 -17.73 -8.49
N SER A 44 8.29 -17.58 -7.70
CA SER A 44 8.73 -16.25 -7.25
C SER A 44 9.02 -15.29 -8.39
N ARG A 45 9.60 -15.80 -9.49
CA ARG A 45 9.90 -14.99 -10.67
C ARG A 45 8.62 -14.58 -11.41
N LEU A 46 7.68 -15.51 -11.61
CA LEU A 46 6.41 -15.22 -12.28
C LEU A 46 5.54 -14.27 -11.46
N PHE A 47 5.40 -14.54 -10.16
CA PHE A 47 4.65 -13.71 -9.22
C PHE A 47 5.19 -12.28 -9.18
N SER A 48 6.52 -12.12 -9.07
CA SER A 48 7.14 -10.80 -9.05
C SER A 48 6.98 -10.06 -10.38
N ALA A 49 7.00 -10.75 -11.51
CA ALA A 49 6.78 -10.14 -12.82
C ALA A 49 5.35 -9.62 -12.97
N GLN A 50 4.36 -10.26 -12.35
CA GLN A 50 2.95 -9.87 -12.44
C GLN A 50 2.53 -8.83 -11.40
N LEU A 51 3.01 -8.97 -10.15
CA LEU A 51 2.60 -8.08 -9.05
C LEU A 51 3.63 -6.99 -8.71
N GLY A 52 4.80 -7.01 -9.36
CA GLY A 52 5.87 -6.03 -9.13
C GLY A 52 6.62 -6.20 -7.80
N ILE A 53 6.21 -7.16 -6.96
CA ILE A 53 6.87 -7.50 -5.69
C ILE A 53 7.00 -9.01 -5.51
N GLY A 54 8.00 -9.46 -4.76
CA GLY A 54 8.20 -10.87 -4.49
C GLY A 54 7.14 -11.47 -3.54
N PRO A 55 6.83 -12.79 -3.65
CA PRO A 55 5.80 -13.43 -2.82
C PRO A 55 6.11 -13.39 -1.33
N GLY A 56 7.37 -13.45 -0.93
CA GLY A 56 7.77 -13.28 0.47
C GLY A 56 7.50 -11.87 0.99
N GLN A 57 7.72 -10.84 0.17
CA GLN A 57 7.39 -9.46 0.50
C GLN A 57 5.87 -9.27 0.57
N TYR A 58 5.11 -9.92 -0.32
CA TYR A 58 3.66 -9.92 -0.33
C TYR A 58 3.08 -10.52 0.97
N LEU A 59 3.56 -11.70 1.41
CA LEU A 59 3.16 -12.31 2.69
C LEU A 59 3.48 -11.41 3.88
N ILE A 60 4.67 -10.79 3.90
CA ILE A 60 5.03 -9.82 4.95
C ILE A 60 4.07 -8.64 4.94
N ALA A 61 3.69 -8.14 3.76
CA ALA A 61 2.76 -7.04 3.63
C ALA A 61 1.38 -7.38 4.23
N LEU A 62 0.85 -8.57 3.96
CA LEU A 62 -0.41 -9.04 4.52
C LEU A 62 -0.34 -9.18 6.06
N ARG A 63 0.72 -9.81 6.58
CA ARG A 63 0.94 -9.94 8.02
C ARG A 63 1.02 -8.58 8.72
N VAL A 64 1.75 -7.64 8.13
CA VAL A 64 1.87 -6.28 8.67
C VAL A 64 0.57 -5.51 8.54
N GLY A 65 -0.19 -5.70 7.45
CA GLY A 65 -1.54 -5.13 7.30
C GLY A 65 -2.45 -5.58 8.45
N ARG A 66 -2.51 -6.90 8.71
CA ARG A 66 -3.28 -7.45 9.83
C ARG A 66 -2.77 -6.94 11.19
N ALA A 67 -1.46 -6.82 11.37
CA ALA A 67 -0.89 -6.26 12.59
C ALA A 67 -1.30 -4.80 12.82
N LYS A 68 -1.43 -3.98 11.76
CA LYS A 68 -1.96 -2.60 11.88
C LYS A 68 -3.38 -2.61 12.44
N GLU A 69 -4.25 -3.44 11.89
CA GLU A 69 -5.64 -3.57 12.37
C GLU A 69 -5.68 -3.94 13.85
N LEU A 70 -4.94 -4.97 14.26
CA LEU A 70 -4.88 -5.41 15.66
C LEU A 70 -4.31 -4.34 16.60
N LEU A 71 -3.25 -3.64 16.17
CA LEU A 71 -2.65 -2.56 16.95
C LEU A 71 -3.57 -1.36 17.14
N LEU A 72 -4.52 -1.14 16.23
CA LEU A 72 -5.47 -0.03 16.25
C LEU A 72 -6.79 -0.42 16.94
N ALA A 73 -7.15 -1.70 16.94
CA ALA A 73 -8.40 -2.18 17.53
C ALA A 73 -8.33 -2.36 19.05
N ASP A 74 -7.15 -2.69 19.57
CA ASP A 74 -6.99 -3.10 20.98
C ASP A 74 -5.62 -2.68 21.54
N ASP A 75 -5.51 -2.63 22.87
CA ASP A 75 -4.29 -2.40 23.62
C ASP A 75 -3.42 -3.66 23.80
N ALA A 76 -3.65 -4.70 23.00
CA ALA A 76 -2.89 -5.94 23.01
C ALA A 76 -1.37 -5.68 23.00
N ALA A 77 -0.59 -6.46 23.76
CA ALA A 77 0.86 -6.28 23.78
C ALA A 77 1.45 -6.50 22.37
N VAL A 78 2.44 -5.70 21.98
CA VAL A 78 3.06 -5.79 20.65
C VAL A 78 3.64 -7.18 20.36
N ILE A 79 4.06 -7.90 21.42
CA ILE A 79 4.56 -9.27 21.29
C ILE A 79 3.44 -10.24 20.88
N ASP A 80 2.25 -10.09 21.45
CA ASP A 80 1.10 -10.95 21.16
C ASP A 80 0.63 -10.72 19.73
N VAL A 81 0.56 -9.45 19.29
CA VAL A 81 0.27 -9.11 17.89
C VAL A 81 1.31 -9.72 16.95
N ALA A 82 2.61 -9.64 17.28
CA ALA A 82 3.66 -10.23 16.47
C ALA A 82 3.47 -11.74 16.28
N CYS A 83 3.16 -12.46 17.38
CA CYS A 83 2.88 -13.90 17.35
C CYS A 83 1.64 -14.22 16.52
N GLU A 84 0.53 -13.49 16.74
CA GLU A 84 -0.74 -13.72 16.03
C GLU A 84 -0.58 -13.59 14.52
N VAL A 85 0.22 -12.62 14.06
CA VAL A 85 0.43 -12.42 12.62
C VAL A 85 1.60 -13.26 12.04
N GLY A 86 2.12 -14.21 12.80
CA GLY A 86 3.07 -15.23 12.32
C GLY A 86 4.53 -14.77 12.26
N PHE A 87 4.97 -13.95 13.20
CA PHE A 87 6.40 -13.65 13.38
C PHE A 87 6.98 -14.44 14.58
N ASP A 88 8.11 -15.09 14.36
CA ASP A 88 8.78 -15.90 15.37
C ASP A 88 9.50 -15.06 16.46
N SER A 89 9.68 -13.75 16.22
CA SER A 89 10.34 -12.87 17.18
C SER A 89 9.89 -11.41 17.05
N LEU A 90 9.80 -10.74 18.22
CA LEU A 90 9.49 -9.32 18.31
C LEU A 90 10.50 -8.44 17.53
N SER A 91 11.78 -8.82 17.54
CA SER A 91 12.82 -8.08 16.81
C SER A 91 12.63 -8.16 15.30
N SER A 92 12.29 -9.33 14.76
CA SER A 92 11.98 -9.53 13.35
C SER A 92 10.73 -8.74 12.97
N PHE A 93 9.67 -8.86 13.76
CA PHE A 93 8.44 -8.11 13.59
C PHE A 93 8.68 -6.60 13.56
N GLY A 94 9.30 -6.03 14.59
CA GLY A 94 9.53 -4.59 14.71
C GLY A 94 10.32 -4.02 13.51
N ARG A 95 11.37 -4.74 13.07
CA ARG A 95 12.15 -4.35 11.89
C ARG A 95 11.32 -4.41 10.60
N ARG A 96 10.58 -5.49 10.38
CA ARG A 96 9.73 -5.65 9.18
C ARG A 96 8.57 -4.64 9.20
N PHE A 97 7.91 -4.48 10.33
CA PHE A 97 6.84 -3.50 10.50
C PHE A 97 7.33 -2.10 10.14
N ARG A 98 8.46 -1.65 10.72
CA ARG A 98 9.02 -0.32 10.45
C ARG A 98 9.44 -0.15 8.98
N SER A 99 10.06 -1.15 8.36
CA SER A 99 10.47 -1.06 6.95
C SER A 99 9.27 -1.03 6.00
N THR A 100 8.16 -1.63 6.39
CA THR A 100 6.95 -1.75 5.57
C THR A 100 6.01 -0.56 5.77
N VAL A 101 5.77 -0.16 7.01
CA VAL A 101 4.84 0.93 7.38
C VAL A 101 5.53 2.30 7.44
N GLY A 102 6.83 2.32 7.68
CA GLY A 102 7.62 3.53 7.86
C GLY A 102 7.72 4.01 9.31
N VAL A 103 6.91 3.47 10.22
CA VAL A 103 6.91 3.77 11.66
C VAL A 103 6.94 2.50 12.49
N THR A 104 7.30 2.60 13.77
CA THR A 104 7.25 1.45 14.69
C THR A 104 5.81 1.18 15.14
N PRO A 105 5.49 -0.04 15.65
CA PRO A 105 4.17 -0.35 16.19
C PRO A 105 3.69 0.64 17.25
N GLY A 106 4.57 1.01 18.20
CA GLY A 106 4.24 2.00 19.23
C GLY A 106 4.05 3.43 18.69
N GLN A 107 4.75 3.79 17.59
CA GLN A 107 4.48 5.06 16.91
C GLN A 107 3.13 5.04 16.19
N LEU A 108 2.74 3.90 15.59
CA LEU A 108 1.43 3.77 14.95
C LEU A 108 0.30 4.02 15.96
N ARG A 109 0.38 3.45 17.18
CA ARG A 109 -0.61 3.70 18.25
C ARG A 109 -0.69 5.18 18.63
N ARG A 110 0.44 5.86 18.77
CA ARG A 110 0.43 7.30 19.06
C ARG A 110 -0.19 8.11 17.91
N LEU A 111 0.10 7.75 16.67
CA LEU A 111 -0.54 8.37 15.50
C LEU A 111 -2.05 8.16 15.51
N ALA A 112 -2.52 6.98 15.90
CA ALA A 112 -3.95 6.68 16.00
C ALA A 112 -4.67 7.63 16.98
N GLN A 113 -4.08 7.87 18.15
CA GLN A 113 -4.62 8.84 19.11
C GLN A 113 -4.67 10.25 18.51
N THR A 114 -3.60 10.68 17.86
CA THR A 114 -3.54 12.00 17.22
C THR A 114 -4.57 12.15 16.10
N VAL A 115 -4.75 11.11 15.27
CA VAL A 115 -5.71 11.13 14.14
C VAL A 115 -7.15 11.07 14.64
N ALA A 116 -7.42 10.33 15.71
CA ALA A 116 -8.74 10.27 16.33
C ALA A 116 -9.17 11.65 16.89
N ASP A 117 -8.22 12.38 17.50
CA ASP A 117 -8.48 13.70 18.07
C ASP A 117 -8.59 14.79 17.00
N ALA A 118 -7.80 14.70 15.93
CA ALA A 118 -7.75 15.69 14.86
C ALA A 118 -7.36 15.04 13.51
N PRO A 119 -8.34 14.77 12.63
CA PRO A 119 -8.05 14.27 11.29
C PRO A 119 -7.05 15.16 10.54
N PRO A 120 -6.12 14.59 9.78
CA PRO A 120 -5.12 15.36 9.06
C PRO A 120 -5.77 16.28 8.01
N ARG A 121 -5.31 17.51 7.96
CA ARG A 121 -5.69 18.47 6.91
C ARG A 121 -4.90 18.17 5.63
N PRO A 122 -5.38 18.62 4.45
CA PRO A 122 -4.60 18.56 3.21
C PRO A 122 -3.17 19.09 3.40
N PHE A 123 -2.19 18.37 2.88
CA PHE A 123 -0.78 18.78 2.96
C PHE A 123 0.02 18.19 1.79
N THR A 124 1.15 18.82 1.49
CA THR A 124 2.12 18.34 0.51
C THR A 124 3.37 17.87 1.21
N MET A 125 3.84 16.67 0.86
CA MET A 125 5.13 16.15 1.28
C MET A 125 6.07 16.15 0.10
N LEU A 126 7.07 17.02 0.11
CA LEU A 126 8.13 17.07 -0.89
C LEU A 126 9.43 16.59 -0.25
N ARG A 127 10.09 15.60 -0.87
CA ARG A 127 11.48 15.29 -0.55
C ARG A 127 12.44 16.09 -1.44
N PRO A 128 13.70 16.30 -1.00
CA PRO A 128 14.59 17.32 -1.56
C PRO A 128 15.13 17.09 -2.98
N HIS A 129 14.58 16.21 -3.80
CA HIS A 129 15.03 16.04 -5.18
C HIS A 129 13.86 15.82 -6.16
N PRO A 130 13.00 16.84 -6.38
CA PRO A 130 12.15 16.84 -7.55
C PRO A 130 13.05 16.93 -8.81
N LEU A 131 12.66 16.25 -9.91
CA LEU A 131 13.32 16.34 -11.20
C LEU A 131 12.96 17.69 -11.89
N GLY A 132 13.27 18.82 -11.24
CA GLY A 132 13.00 20.17 -11.74
C GLY A 132 11.48 20.46 -11.88
N GLU A 133 11.12 21.31 -12.86
CA GLU A 133 9.72 21.73 -13.12
C GLU A 133 8.88 20.65 -13.86
N ARG A 134 9.43 19.46 -14.07
CA ARG A 134 8.72 18.38 -14.76
C ARG A 134 7.69 17.77 -13.83
N ALA A 135 6.42 17.94 -14.15
CA ALA A 135 5.30 17.43 -13.37
C ALA A 135 4.46 16.41 -14.14
N VAL A 136 3.79 15.55 -13.39
CA VAL A 136 2.71 14.69 -13.87
C VAL A 136 1.41 15.24 -13.32
N ARG A 137 0.44 15.48 -14.21
CA ARG A 137 -0.94 15.72 -13.84
C ARG A 137 -1.64 14.39 -13.66
N ALA A 138 -2.09 14.09 -12.45
CA ALA A 138 -2.89 12.92 -12.16
C ALA A 138 -4.37 13.30 -12.01
N VAL A 139 -5.20 12.87 -12.94
CA VAL A 139 -6.66 12.98 -12.87
C VAL A 139 -7.19 11.87 -11.97
N LEU A 140 -8.09 12.20 -11.04
CA LEU A 140 -8.59 11.32 -9.99
C LEU A 140 -10.02 10.88 -10.32
N GLU A 141 -10.18 9.63 -10.78
CA GLU A 141 -11.50 9.06 -11.07
C GLU A 141 -11.95 8.16 -9.91
N LEU A 142 -12.83 8.68 -9.07
CA LEU A 142 -13.43 7.94 -7.96
C LEU A 142 -14.65 7.13 -8.43
N PRO A 143 -14.99 6.03 -7.74
CA PRO A 143 -16.23 5.31 -7.99
C PRO A 143 -17.45 6.22 -7.79
N GLU A 144 -18.49 6.01 -8.60
CA GLU A 144 -19.74 6.79 -8.50
C GLU A 144 -20.29 6.80 -7.07
N GLY A 145 -20.65 7.99 -6.60
CA GLY A 145 -21.28 8.17 -5.30
C GLY A 145 -20.34 8.20 -4.10
N THR A 146 -19.02 8.16 -4.33
CA THR A 146 -18.03 8.32 -3.24
C THR A 146 -18.10 9.69 -2.59
N ASP A 147 -18.46 10.71 -3.34
CA ASP A 147 -18.54 12.13 -2.97
C ASP A 147 -19.93 12.60 -2.46
N ARG A 148 -20.94 11.71 -2.51
CA ARG A 148 -22.34 12.08 -2.18
C ARG A 148 -22.56 12.68 -0.80
N ARG A 149 -21.63 12.46 0.14
CA ARG A 149 -21.72 12.91 1.53
C ARG A 149 -20.60 13.84 1.96
N GLY A 150 -19.86 14.36 1.01
CA GLY A 150 -18.71 15.25 1.23
C GLY A 150 -17.46 14.77 0.48
N ASP A 151 -16.38 15.51 0.62
CA ASP A 151 -15.15 15.24 -0.10
C ASP A 151 -14.32 14.13 0.56
N PRO A 152 -13.91 13.09 -0.16
CA PRO A 152 -13.01 12.08 0.34
C PRO A 152 -11.61 12.66 0.60
N SER A 153 -10.88 12.06 1.53
CA SER A 153 -9.45 12.32 1.72
C SER A 153 -8.67 11.44 0.76
N ILE A 154 -7.90 12.04 -0.15
CA ILE A 154 -7.17 11.33 -1.20
C ILE A 154 -5.67 11.56 -1.01
N TRP A 155 -4.91 10.49 -0.81
CA TRP A 155 -3.48 10.49 -0.87
C TRP A 155 -3.00 10.08 -2.28
N VAL A 156 -2.07 10.85 -2.85
CA VAL A 156 -1.35 10.51 -4.09
C VAL A 156 0.14 10.66 -3.84
N GLY A 157 0.92 9.62 -4.12
CA GLY A 157 2.35 9.64 -3.79
C GLY A 157 3.23 8.80 -4.70
N TRP A 158 4.51 9.17 -4.72
CA TRP A 158 5.58 8.53 -5.45
C TRP A 158 6.26 7.44 -4.62
N TYR A 159 6.43 6.26 -5.21
CA TYR A 159 7.05 5.10 -4.58
C TYR A 159 8.14 4.49 -5.46
N PRO A 160 9.19 3.89 -4.86
CA PRO A 160 10.26 3.23 -5.62
C PRO A 160 9.84 1.90 -6.25
N GLN A 161 8.69 1.34 -5.86
CA GLN A 161 8.14 0.07 -6.36
C GLN A 161 6.61 0.20 -6.53
N PRO A 162 5.97 -0.66 -7.34
CA PRO A 162 4.52 -0.61 -7.58
C PRO A 162 3.70 -1.15 -6.40
N ALA A 163 4.10 -0.80 -5.18
CA ALA A 163 3.46 -1.19 -3.94
C ALA A 163 3.72 -0.15 -2.85
N PRO A 164 2.74 0.16 -1.99
CA PRO A 164 2.87 1.18 -0.96
C PRO A 164 3.63 0.64 0.27
N ILE A 165 4.85 0.16 0.06
CA ILE A 165 5.73 -0.36 1.10
C ILE A 165 6.74 0.69 1.49
N GLY A 166 6.82 0.99 2.78
CA GLY A 166 7.66 2.05 3.32
C GLY A 166 7.03 3.45 3.15
N LEU A 167 7.83 4.46 3.42
CA LEU A 167 7.42 5.85 3.22
C LEU A 167 7.49 6.20 1.73
N PRO A 168 6.51 6.94 1.19
CA PRO A 168 6.62 7.51 -0.14
C PRO A 168 7.79 8.50 -0.22
N SER A 169 8.30 8.66 -1.41
CA SER A 169 9.37 9.63 -1.67
C SER A 169 8.87 11.06 -1.71
N SER A 170 7.66 11.28 -2.22
CA SER A 170 6.91 12.52 -2.12
C SER A 170 5.43 12.25 -2.36
N GLY A 171 4.56 13.21 -2.10
CA GLY A 171 3.14 13.06 -2.33
C GLY A 171 2.31 14.19 -1.75
N VAL A 172 1.01 14.07 -1.90
CA VAL A 172 0.04 15.07 -1.46
C VAL A 172 -1.19 14.39 -0.89
N LEU A 173 -1.69 14.90 0.22
CA LEU A 173 -3.02 14.62 0.73
C LEU A 173 -3.94 15.78 0.32
N VAL A 174 -5.00 15.45 -0.38
CA VAL A 174 -5.97 16.42 -0.92
C VAL A 174 -7.41 16.00 -0.58
N SER A 175 -8.32 16.93 -0.73
CA SER A 175 -9.76 16.71 -0.62
C SER A 175 -10.49 17.67 -1.55
N GLY A 176 -11.59 17.24 -2.17
CA GLY A 176 -12.42 18.10 -3.01
C GLY A 176 -11.75 18.54 -4.32
N VAL A 177 -10.83 17.73 -4.86
CA VAL A 177 -10.17 18.01 -6.15
C VAL A 177 -10.31 16.84 -7.09
N ASP A 178 -10.32 17.11 -8.38
CA ASP A 178 -10.40 16.14 -9.47
C ASP A 178 -9.03 15.79 -10.09
N HIS A 179 -7.99 16.57 -9.78
CA HIS A 179 -6.63 16.31 -10.22
C HIS A 179 -5.59 16.86 -9.25
N VAL A 180 -4.36 16.38 -9.38
CA VAL A 180 -3.18 16.90 -8.69
C VAL A 180 -1.99 16.97 -9.64
N ASP A 181 -1.20 18.03 -9.52
CA ASP A 181 0.07 18.17 -10.23
C ASP A 181 1.21 17.83 -9.26
N LEU A 182 1.99 16.79 -9.59
CA LEU A 182 3.09 16.28 -8.77
C LEU A 182 4.40 16.33 -9.54
N PRO A 183 5.45 16.97 -9.00
CA PRO A 183 6.77 16.93 -9.61
C PRO A 183 7.28 15.49 -9.67
N LEU A 184 7.92 15.11 -10.78
CA LEU A 184 8.56 13.81 -10.94
C LEU A 184 9.60 13.58 -9.83
N CYS A 185 9.65 12.37 -9.33
CA CYS A 185 10.52 12.00 -8.21
C CYS A 185 11.61 11.02 -8.66
N ALA A 186 12.87 11.43 -8.54
CA ALA A 186 14.01 10.58 -8.88
C ALA A 186 14.05 9.32 -7.98
N GLY A 187 14.19 8.15 -8.60
CA GLY A 187 14.25 6.86 -7.88
C GLY A 187 12.91 6.32 -7.36
N ALA A 188 11.79 7.02 -7.62
CA ALA A 188 10.46 6.59 -7.24
C ALA A 188 9.47 6.83 -8.39
N PRO A 189 9.49 6.00 -9.44
CA PRO A 189 8.71 6.25 -10.65
C PRO A 189 7.26 5.75 -10.59
N PHE A 190 6.84 5.10 -9.50
CA PHE A 190 5.49 4.55 -9.40
C PHE A 190 4.56 5.51 -8.65
N LEU A 191 3.46 5.87 -9.30
CA LEU A 191 2.44 6.72 -8.73
C LEU A 191 1.30 5.86 -8.17
N LEU A 192 1.12 5.92 -6.86
CA LEU A 192 0.11 5.17 -6.13
C LEU A 192 -0.79 6.14 -5.36
N ALA A 193 -2.06 5.78 -5.24
CA ALA A 193 -3.03 6.57 -4.54
C ALA A 193 -3.99 5.72 -3.71
N PHE A 194 -4.54 6.31 -2.66
CA PHE A 194 -5.69 5.76 -1.96
C PHE A 194 -6.65 6.87 -1.56
N ALA A 195 -7.91 6.51 -1.43
CA ALA A 195 -8.96 7.40 -0.96
C ALA A 195 -9.67 6.80 0.24
N VAL A 196 -10.00 7.67 1.19
CA VAL A 196 -10.84 7.35 2.34
C VAL A 196 -12.14 8.14 2.19
N PRO A 197 -13.32 7.49 2.22
CA PRO A 197 -14.60 8.16 2.06
C PRO A 197 -14.80 9.27 3.10
N PRO A 198 -15.59 10.30 2.78
CA PRO A 198 -16.03 11.28 3.77
C PRO A 198 -16.81 10.57 4.89
N HIS A 199 -16.66 11.03 6.11
CA HIS A 199 -17.27 10.43 7.31
C HIS A 199 -16.84 9.00 7.67
N ALA A 200 -15.78 8.48 7.06
CA ALA A 200 -15.13 7.27 7.54
C ALA A 200 -14.52 7.49 8.92
N ASP A 201 -14.28 6.40 9.63
CA ASP A 201 -13.53 6.47 10.89
C ASP A 201 -12.15 7.13 10.62
N PRO A 202 -11.71 8.12 11.42
CA PRO A 202 -10.41 8.73 11.25
C PRO A 202 -9.26 7.71 11.19
N LEU A 203 -9.38 6.56 11.85
CA LEU A 203 -8.40 5.48 11.81
C LEU A 203 -8.32 4.78 10.44
N ASP A 204 -9.33 4.91 9.59
CA ASP A 204 -9.28 4.41 8.22
C ASP A 204 -8.18 5.11 7.38
N LEU A 205 -7.70 6.28 7.81
CA LEU A 205 -6.51 6.91 7.23
C LEU A 205 -5.21 6.15 7.54
N LEU A 206 -5.18 5.34 8.58
CA LEU A 206 -4.03 4.53 8.97
C LEU A 206 -4.15 3.07 8.53
N ALA A 207 -5.36 2.50 8.63
CA ALA A 207 -5.68 1.14 8.25
C ALA A 207 -7.11 1.07 7.70
N PRO A 208 -7.33 1.41 6.43
CA PRO A 208 -8.66 1.44 5.86
C PRO A 208 -9.27 0.04 5.82
N ARG A 209 -10.49 -0.10 6.34
CA ARG A 209 -11.26 -1.36 6.32
C ARG A 209 -11.68 -1.74 4.91
N VAL A 210 -11.98 -0.77 4.08
CA VAL A 210 -12.31 -0.94 2.66
C VAL A 210 -11.45 0.04 1.87
N PRO A 211 -10.21 -0.34 1.52
CA PRO A 211 -9.33 0.56 0.81
C PRO A 211 -9.83 0.80 -0.62
N MET A 212 -10.02 2.05 -0.98
CA MET A 212 -10.13 2.48 -2.38
C MET A 212 -8.73 2.86 -2.84
N VAL A 213 -8.19 2.13 -3.79
CA VAL A 213 -6.82 2.31 -4.26
C VAL A 213 -6.77 2.56 -5.75
N ALA A 214 -5.76 3.30 -6.18
CA ALA A 214 -5.41 3.47 -7.58
C ALA A 214 -3.90 3.41 -7.74
N ALA A 215 -3.43 2.87 -8.87
CA ALA A 215 -2.03 2.81 -9.22
C ALA A 215 -1.88 3.04 -10.72
N HIS A 216 -0.86 3.80 -11.11
CA HIS A 216 -0.46 3.82 -12.52
C HIS A 216 0.29 2.52 -12.84
N PRO A 217 -0.08 1.79 -13.93
CA PRO A 217 0.43 0.43 -14.18
C PRO A 217 1.91 0.37 -14.56
N ALA A 218 2.47 1.49 -15.00
CA ALA A 218 3.85 1.58 -15.47
C ALA A 218 4.65 2.67 -14.73
N PRO A 219 5.97 2.56 -14.66
CA PRO A 219 6.80 3.62 -14.11
C PRO A 219 6.71 4.89 -14.95
N LEU A 220 6.52 6.03 -14.29
CA LEU A 220 6.44 7.35 -14.90
C LEU A 220 7.83 8.01 -14.88
N ILE A 221 8.42 8.19 -16.04
CA ILE A 221 9.78 8.73 -16.21
C ILE A 221 9.81 10.10 -16.90
N GLY A 222 8.65 10.59 -17.34
CA GLY A 222 8.48 11.88 -18.03
C GLY A 222 7.23 12.62 -17.59
N PRO A 223 7.15 13.93 -17.86
CA PRO A 223 5.95 14.72 -17.60
C PRO A 223 4.82 14.28 -18.52
N GLY A 224 3.59 14.48 -18.06
CA GLY A 224 2.38 14.15 -18.82
C GLY A 224 1.15 14.14 -17.96
N GLU A 225 0.04 13.71 -18.55
CA GLU A 225 -1.23 13.50 -17.86
C GLU A 225 -1.51 12.01 -17.76
N VAL A 226 -1.99 11.57 -16.59
CA VAL A 226 -2.38 10.19 -16.32
C VAL A 226 -3.68 10.17 -15.55
N THR A 227 -4.46 9.10 -15.70
CA THR A 227 -5.68 8.89 -14.92
C THR A 227 -5.47 7.81 -13.88
N LEU A 228 -5.78 8.15 -12.63
CA LEU A 228 -5.82 7.22 -11.50
C LEU A 228 -7.28 6.83 -11.24
N ARG A 229 -7.65 5.62 -11.68
CA ARG A 229 -9.00 5.06 -11.46
C ARG A 229 -9.03 4.31 -10.15
N PHE A 230 -9.81 4.81 -9.20
CA PHE A 230 -9.96 4.19 -7.89
C PHE A 230 -10.93 3.00 -7.95
N GLY A 231 -10.54 1.93 -7.27
CA GLY A 231 -11.36 0.74 -7.11
C GLY A 231 -11.16 0.11 -5.74
N THR A 232 -12.05 -0.81 -5.36
CA THR A 232 -11.85 -1.59 -4.15
C THR A 232 -10.77 -2.65 -4.38
N SER A 233 -9.87 -2.81 -3.43
CA SER A 233 -8.74 -3.76 -3.48
C SER A 233 -9.15 -5.24 -3.66
N ALA A 234 -10.43 -5.54 -3.69
CA ALA A 234 -10.92 -6.93 -3.78
C ALA A 234 -10.72 -7.59 -5.15
N ALA A 235 -10.58 -6.79 -6.21
CA ALA A 235 -10.48 -7.32 -7.57
C ALA A 235 -9.04 -7.16 -8.11
N GLY A 236 -8.17 -8.11 -7.86
CA GLY A 236 -6.95 -8.21 -8.63
C GLY A 236 -5.62 -8.08 -7.89
N GLY A 237 -5.49 -8.69 -6.71
CA GLY A 237 -4.16 -8.94 -6.13
C GLY A 237 -3.37 -7.72 -5.68
N SER A 238 -4.01 -6.57 -5.51
CA SER A 238 -3.32 -5.36 -5.05
C SER A 238 -2.75 -5.56 -3.63
N VAL A 239 -1.52 -5.13 -3.45
CA VAL A 239 -0.87 -5.14 -2.14
C VAL A 239 -1.66 -4.28 -1.16
N PRO A 240 -1.94 -4.75 0.06
CA PRO A 240 -2.61 -3.95 1.08
C PRO A 240 -1.86 -2.64 1.31
N MET A 241 -2.59 -1.56 1.50
CA MET A 241 -1.96 -0.31 1.86
C MET A 241 -1.36 -0.39 3.26
N LEU A 242 -0.05 -0.24 3.35
CA LEU A 242 0.72 -0.43 4.58
C LEU A 242 1.30 0.86 5.15
N SER A 243 1.17 1.97 4.43
CA SER A 243 1.72 3.25 4.89
C SER A 243 0.79 3.92 5.89
N ALA A 244 1.37 4.44 6.97
CA ALA A 244 0.69 5.32 7.92
C ALA A 244 0.80 6.80 7.53
N LEU A 245 1.16 7.08 6.29
CA LEU A 245 1.62 8.38 5.83
C LEU A 245 0.62 9.52 5.95
N PRO A 246 -0.69 9.35 5.69
CA PRO A 246 -1.63 10.45 5.82
C PRO A 246 -1.65 11.11 7.19
N ALA A 247 -1.24 10.37 8.22
CA ALA A 247 -1.14 10.90 9.57
C ALA A 247 0.25 11.46 9.91
N LEU A 248 1.27 11.14 9.09
CA LEU A 248 2.62 11.66 9.26
C LEU A 248 2.68 13.04 8.61
N ARG A 249 2.43 14.08 9.39
CA ARG A 249 2.73 15.44 8.94
C ARG A 249 4.24 15.60 8.92
N PRO A 250 4.81 16.21 7.86
CA PRO A 250 6.17 16.74 7.97
C PRO A 250 6.18 17.72 9.15
N ALA A 251 7.15 17.55 10.03
CA ALA A 251 7.39 18.49 11.12
C ALA A 251 7.78 19.86 10.57
#